data_3299dae67f97d5ca3688c05c1995d122
#
_entry.id   3299dae67f97d5ca3688c05c1995d122
#
_cell.length_a   1.000
_cell.length_b   1.000
_cell.length_c   1.000
_cell.angle_alpha   90.00
_cell.angle_beta   90.00
_cell.angle_gamma   90.00
#
_symmetry.space_group_name_H-M   'P 1'
#
loop_
_entity.id
_entity.type
_entity.pdbx_description
1 polymer ?
#
loop_
_entity_poly.entity_id
_entity_poly.type
_entity_poly.pdbx_seq_one_letter_code
_entity_poly.pdbx_strand_id
1 'polypeptide(L)'
;AESSFTFSKQILVEESLKGWKEIEFEVIRDANDHCFTVASMENFDPLGIHTGESIVVAPTCSLTDEQVKMLQELSTKCIRHLGIVGECNIQYAFNAETNDYRVIEVNARLSRSSALASKATGYPLAFVAAKIALGYTLDQIGEMGTPNSAYEAPQLDYLICKIPRWDLTKFAGVSREIGSSMKSVGEIMSI
;
A
#
# COMPACT_ATOMS: atom_id res chain seq x y z
N ALA A 1 -23.76 -16.52 5.79
CA ALA A 1 -23.17 -17.68 5.08
C ALA A 1 -24.10 -18.21 3.97
N GLU A 2 -25.41 -18.34 4.22
CA GLU A 2 -26.37 -18.89 3.24
C GLU A 2 -26.57 -18.03 1.99
N SER A 3 -26.34 -16.72 2.08
CA SER A 3 -26.43 -15.78 0.96
C SER A 3 -25.09 -15.51 0.27
N SER A 4 -24.02 -16.22 0.68
CA SER A 4 -22.70 -16.09 0.08
C SER A 4 -22.63 -16.79 -1.27
N PHE A 5 -21.96 -16.17 -2.23
CA PHE A 5 -21.63 -16.81 -3.53
C PHE A 5 -20.60 -17.93 -3.40
N THR A 6 -19.97 -18.08 -2.23
CA THR A 6 -19.04 -19.19 -1.97
C THR A 6 -19.84 -20.42 -1.56
N PHE A 7 -19.48 -21.59 -2.09
CA PHE A 7 -20.11 -22.86 -1.73
C PHE A 7 -19.75 -23.36 -0.33
N SER A 8 -18.87 -22.63 0.37
CA SER A 8 -18.49 -22.91 1.75
C SER A 8 -19.53 -22.35 2.72
N LYS A 9 -19.99 -23.18 3.66
CA LYS A 9 -20.83 -22.75 4.79
C LYS A 9 -19.99 -22.21 5.98
N GLN A 10 -18.68 -22.08 5.80
CA GLN A 10 -17.77 -21.59 6.82
C GLN A 10 -17.66 -20.08 6.74
N ILE A 11 -17.50 -19.44 7.89
CA ILE A 11 -17.20 -18.02 8.05
C ILE A 11 -15.95 -17.87 8.90
N LEU A 12 -15.14 -16.85 8.59
CA LEU A 12 -14.06 -16.40 9.44
C LEU A 12 -14.61 -15.35 10.41
N VAL A 13 -14.30 -15.49 11.69
CA VAL A 13 -14.65 -14.51 12.73
C VAL A 13 -13.33 -13.91 13.24
N GLU A 14 -13.21 -12.61 13.15
CA GLU A 14 -12.00 -11.88 13.50
C GLU A 14 -12.30 -10.75 14.49
N GLU A 15 -11.27 -10.24 15.15
CA GLU A 15 -11.36 -9.04 15.99
C GLU A 15 -11.78 -7.85 15.15
N SER A 16 -12.71 -7.04 15.67
CA SER A 16 -13.09 -5.79 15.01
C SER A 16 -12.10 -4.68 15.33
N LEU A 17 -11.44 -4.17 14.31
CA LEU A 17 -10.50 -3.05 14.41
C LEU A 17 -11.14 -1.72 13.96
N LYS A 18 -12.47 -1.59 14.10
CA LYS A 18 -13.20 -0.37 13.76
C LYS A 18 -12.63 0.83 14.51
N GLY A 19 -12.33 1.91 13.78
CA GLY A 19 -11.76 3.13 14.32
C GLY A 19 -10.23 3.19 14.28
N TRP A 20 -9.56 2.09 13.92
CA TRP A 20 -8.14 2.11 13.65
C TRP A 20 -7.87 2.69 12.26
N LYS A 21 -6.67 3.24 12.08
CA LYS A 21 -6.21 3.77 10.79
C LYS A 21 -5.70 2.63 9.91
N GLU A 22 -5.89 2.78 8.61
CA GLU A 22 -5.26 1.91 7.62
C GLU A 22 -4.04 2.61 7.04
N ILE A 23 -2.87 2.03 7.28
CA ILE A 23 -1.57 2.55 6.84
C ILE A 23 -0.92 1.52 5.95
N GLU A 24 -0.39 1.98 4.82
CA GLU A 24 0.26 1.11 3.83
C GLU A 24 1.68 1.58 3.55
N PHE A 25 2.56 0.63 3.24
CA PHE A 25 3.90 0.90 2.74
C PHE A 25 4.17 0.10 1.47
N GLU A 26 4.76 0.78 0.49
CA GLU A 26 5.40 0.12 -0.64
C GLU A 26 6.86 -0.11 -0.29
N VAL A 27 7.28 -1.36 -0.32
CA VAL A 27 8.62 -1.81 0.09
C VAL A 27 9.33 -2.41 -1.11
N ILE A 28 10.58 -2.08 -1.28
CA ILE A 28 11.45 -2.69 -2.28
C ILE A 28 12.60 -3.41 -1.58
N ARG A 29 12.95 -4.60 -2.07
CA ARG A 29 14.09 -5.37 -1.57
C ARG A 29 14.76 -6.13 -2.71
N ASP A 30 16.08 -6.05 -2.79
CA ASP A 30 16.87 -6.84 -3.74
C ASP A 30 17.47 -8.12 -3.14
N ALA A 31 18.17 -8.90 -3.95
CA ALA A 31 18.79 -10.15 -3.53
C ALA A 31 19.97 -9.97 -2.56
N ASN A 32 20.55 -8.76 -2.49
CA ASN A 32 21.64 -8.41 -1.56
C ASN A 32 21.12 -7.89 -0.22
N ASP A 33 19.81 -7.99 0.03
CA ASP A 33 19.13 -7.50 1.23
C ASP A 33 19.11 -5.97 1.38
N HIS A 34 19.36 -5.22 0.31
CA HIS A 34 19.05 -3.80 0.32
C HIS A 34 17.53 -3.65 0.30
N CYS A 35 16.97 -3.13 1.40
CA CYS A 35 15.53 -3.11 1.65
C CYS A 35 15.12 -1.80 2.31
N PHE A 36 14.14 -1.11 1.71
CA PHE A 36 13.58 0.13 2.25
C PHE A 36 12.12 0.34 1.80
N THR A 37 11.44 1.25 2.49
CA THR A 37 10.09 1.70 2.12
C THR A 37 10.19 2.86 1.14
N VAL A 38 9.56 2.72 -0.03
CA VAL A 38 9.54 3.75 -1.07
C VAL A 38 8.52 4.84 -0.78
N ALA A 39 7.37 4.43 -0.25
CA ALA A 39 6.26 5.33 0.07
C ALA A 39 5.49 4.84 1.28
N SER A 40 4.94 5.78 2.03
CA SER A 40 3.89 5.55 3.02
C SER A 40 2.58 6.14 2.50
N MET A 41 1.47 5.48 2.81
CA MET A 41 0.13 5.91 2.43
C MET A 41 -0.83 5.73 3.60
N GLU A 42 -1.81 6.60 3.68
CA GLU A 42 -2.88 6.55 4.67
C GLU A 42 -4.23 6.57 3.99
N ASN A 43 -5.08 5.59 4.30
CA ASN A 43 -6.46 5.54 3.85
C ASN A 43 -7.32 6.36 4.81
N PHE A 44 -8.06 7.33 4.27
CA PHE A 44 -8.95 8.20 5.07
C PHE A 44 -10.29 7.57 5.39
N ASP A 45 -10.73 6.67 4.55
CA ASP A 45 -11.99 5.94 4.78
C ASP A 45 -11.81 4.90 5.90
N PRO A 46 -12.91 4.48 6.55
CA PRO A 46 -12.84 3.49 7.63
C PRO A 46 -12.14 2.20 7.20
N LEU A 47 -11.38 1.62 8.13
CA LEU A 47 -10.73 0.33 7.93
C LEU A 47 -11.72 -0.73 7.44
N GLY A 48 -11.33 -1.48 6.42
CA GLY A 48 -12.16 -2.50 5.75
C GLY A 48 -12.78 -2.02 4.44
N ILE A 49 -12.67 -0.73 4.11
CA ILE A 49 -12.96 -0.24 2.75
C ILE A 49 -11.73 -0.55 1.90
N HIS A 50 -11.95 -1.17 0.73
CA HIS A 50 -10.85 -1.52 -0.16
C HIS A 50 -10.05 -0.28 -0.56
N THR A 51 -8.71 -0.35 -0.55
CA THR A 51 -7.81 0.79 -0.91
C THR A 51 -8.16 1.43 -2.25
N GLY A 52 -8.61 0.63 -3.24
CA GLY A 52 -9.08 1.14 -4.53
C GLY A 52 -10.32 2.03 -4.45
N GLU A 53 -11.09 1.91 -3.37
CA GLU A 53 -12.32 2.66 -3.10
C GLU A 53 -12.12 3.84 -2.14
N SER A 54 -10.98 3.87 -1.43
CA SER A 54 -10.68 4.87 -0.41
C SER A 54 -10.05 6.13 -1.00
N ILE A 55 -10.27 7.25 -0.31
CA ILE A 55 -9.42 8.43 -0.43
C ILE A 55 -8.09 8.08 0.26
N VAL A 56 -6.99 8.26 -0.46
CA VAL A 56 -5.65 7.92 0.03
C VAL A 56 -4.73 9.13 -0.05
N VAL A 57 -3.96 9.35 1.00
CA VAL A 57 -2.95 10.40 1.05
C VAL A 57 -1.56 9.78 1.13
N ALA A 58 -0.61 10.33 0.39
CA ALA A 58 0.80 9.97 0.40
C ALA A 58 1.67 11.24 0.45
N PRO A 59 2.69 11.30 1.33
CA PRO A 59 2.96 10.37 2.43
C PRO A 59 1.89 10.43 3.52
N THR A 60 1.92 9.49 4.48
CA THR A 60 1.12 9.51 5.73
C THR A 60 1.22 10.88 6.40
N CYS A 61 0.10 11.49 6.78
CA CYS A 61 0.09 12.85 7.32
C CYS A 61 -0.51 12.96 8.74
N SER A 62 -1.07 11.91 9.28
CA SER A 62 -1.72 11.92 10.59
C SER A 62 -0.97 11.13 11.67
N LEU A 63 0.20 10.60 11.34
CA LEU A 63 1.10 9.91 12.26
C LEU A 63 2.28 10.80 12.63
N THR A 64 2.88 10.55 13.80
CA THR A 64 4.15 11.17 14.16
C THR A 64 5.32 10.51 13.41
N ASP A 65 6.45 11.21 13.32
CA ASP A 65 7.65 10.66 12.66
C ASP A 65 8.13 9.35 13.32
N GLU A 66 8.00 9.23 14.65
CA GLU A 66 8.34 8.04 15.40
C GLU A 66 7.41 6.86 15.03
N GLN A 67 6.11 7.12 14.85
CA GLN A 67 5.14 6.11 14.44
C GLN A 67 5.40 5.64 13.02
N VAL A 68 5.67 6.57 12.11
CA VAL A 68 6.04 6.24 10.72
C VAL A 68 7.31 5.40 10.70
N LYS A 69 8.35 5.82 11.41
CA LYS A 69 9.62 5.09 11.48
C LYS A 69 9.44 3.68 12.05
N MET A 70 8.66 3.54 13.12
CA MET A 70 8.34 2.23 13.71
C MET A 70 7.70 1.30 12.68
N LEU A 71 6.70 1.77 11.95
CA LEU A 71 6.01 0.96 10.93
C LEU A 71 6.91 0.65 9.73
N GLN A 72 7.81 1.56 9.34
CA GLN A 72 8.82 1.33 8.31
C GLN A 72 9.80 0.20 8.71
N GLU A 73 10.30 0.24 9.93
CA GLU A 73 11.19 -0.79 10.48
C GLU A 73 10.49 -2.15 10.56
N LEU A 74 9.22 -2.17 10.98
CA LEU A 74 8.41 -3.38 10.99
C LEU A 74 8.18 -3.92 9.58
N SER A 75 7.92 -3.04 8.61
CA SER A 75 7.71 -3.42 7.21
C SER A 75 8.95 -4.09 6.63
N THR A 76 10.11 -3.49 6.77
CA THR A 76 11.37 -4.07 6.27
C THR A 76 11.71 -5.39 6.99
N LYS A 77 11.47 -5.49 8.29
CA LYS A 77 11.63 -6.72 9.07
C LYS A 77 10.70 -7.83 8.58
N CYS A 78 9.44 -7.50 8.31
CA CYS A 78 8.44 -8.45 7.82
C CYS A 78 8.83 -9.00 6.45
N ILE A 79 9.20 -8.11 5.51
CA ILE A 79 9.60 -8.48 4.14
C ILE A 79 10.86 -9.36 4.13
N ARG A 80 11.85 -9.05 4.99
CA ARG A 80 13.04 -9.88 5.18
C ARG A 80 12.70 -11.25 5.74
N HIS A 81 11.83 -11.30 6.75
CA HIS A 81 11.41 -12.56 7.37
C HIS A 81 10.69 -13.49 6.38
N LEU A 82 9.86 -12.92 5.51
CA LEU A 82 9.16 -13.67 4.45
C LEU A 82 10.06 -14.03 3.27
N GLY A 83 11.29 -13.50 3.20
CA GLY A 83 12.22 -13.76 2.11
C GLY A 83 11.80 -13.15 0.77
N ILE A 84 10.96 -12.12 0.78
CA ILE A 84 10.46 -11.48 -0.44
C ILE A 84 11.60 -10.69 -1.08
N VAL A 85 11.80 -10.89 -2.40
CA VAL A 85 12.70 -10.14 -3.27
C VAL A 85 11.87 -9.51 -4.38
N GLY A 86 11.99 -8.21 -4.54
CA GLY A 86 11.16 -7.43 -5.45
C GLY A 86 10.39 -6.34 -4.74
N GLU A 87 9.24 -5.99 -5.27
CA GLU A 87 8.32 -5.02 -4.69
C GLU A 87 7.23 -5.74 -3.87
N CYS A 88 6.81 -5.09 -2.79
CA CYS A 88 5.81 -5.62 -1.89
C CYS A 88 5.03 -4.50 -1.21
N ASN A 89 3.70 -4.60 -1.22
CA ASN A 89 2.81 -3.77 -0.41
C ASN A 89 2.54 -4.46 0.92
N ILE A 90 2.63 -3.72 2.02
CA ILE A 90 2.23 -4.17 3.36
C ILE A 90 1.21 -3.20 3.95
N GLN A 91 0.13 -3.74 4.51
CA GLN A 91 -0.98 -2.97 5.06
C GLN A 91 -1.14 -3.25 6.55
N TYR A 92 -1.35 -2.17 7.31
CA TYR A 92 -1.54 -2.19 8.74
C TYR A 92 -2.88 -1.60 9.14
N ALA A 93 -3.52 -2.21 10.12
CA ALA A 93 -4.40 -1.50 11.01
C ALA A 93 -3.57 -0.95 12.15
N PHE A 94 -3.67 0.35 12.42
CA PHE A 94 -2.87 1.06 13.39
C PHE A 94 -3.70 1.91 14.34
N ASN A 95 -3.51 1.73 15.64
CA ASN A 95 -4.07 2.58 16.67
C ASN A 95 -3.03 3.63 17.06
N ALA A 96 -3.22 4.88 16.63
CA ALA A 96 -2.28 5.96 16.88
C ALA A 96 -2.22 6.43 18.35
N GLU A 97 -3.22 6.08 19.18
CA GLU A 97 -3.23 6.43 20.59
C GLU A 97 -2.40 5.48 21.45
N THR A 98 -2.45 4.17 21.11
CA THR A 98 -1.76 3.13 21.88
C THR A 98 -0.48 2.62 21.22
N ASN A 99 -0.25 2.97 19.95
CA ASN A 99 0.78 2.40 19.08
C ASN A 99 0.60 0.90 18.80
N ASP A 100 -0.58 0.35 19.05
CA ASP A 100 -0.90 -1.01 18.69
C ASP A 100 -1.08 -1.14 17.17
N TYR A 101 -0.68 -2.27 16.62
CA TYR A 101 -0.82 -2.54 15.19
C TYR A 101 -1.20 -3.99 14.92
N ARG A 102 -1.78 -4.19 13.76
CA ARG A 102 -2.01 -5.51 13.16
C ARG A 102 -1.58 -5.46 11.70
N VAL A 103 -0.82 -6.45 11.25
CA VAL A 103 -0.58 -6.64 9.81
C VAL A 103 -1.86 -7.22 9.21
N ILE A 104 -2.46 -6.49 8.28
CA ILE A 104 -3.70 -6.93 7.61
C ILE A 104 -3.36 -7.88 6.48
N GLU A 105 -2.47 -7.45 5.59
CA GLU A 105 -2.00 -8.29 4.49
C GLU A 105 -0.63 -7.85 3.98
N VAL A 106 0.03 -8.78 3.28
CA VAL A 106 1.29 -8.57 2.58
C VAL A 106 1.11 -9.05 1.15
N ASN A 107 1.22 -8.12 0.21
CA ASN A 107 1.06 -8.37 -1.22
C ASN A 107 2.42 -8.33 -1.91
N ALA A 108 3.04 -9.49 -2.14
CA ALA A 108 4.36 -9.62 -2.79
C ALA A 108 4.25 -9.45 -4.32
N ARG A 109 3.69 -8.36 -4.74
CA ARG A 109 3.44 -8.01 -6.16
C ARG A 109 3.11 -6.53 -6.29
N LEU A 110 3.33 -5.98 -7.48
CA LEU A 110 2.81 -4.65 -7.84
C LEU A 110 1.28 -4.61 -7.73
N SER A 111 0.76 -3.49 -7.28
CA SER A 111 -0.65 -3.26 -7.04
C SER A 111 -1.09 -1.88 -7.56
N ARG A 112 -2.36 -1.51 -7.34
CA ARG A 112 -2.83 -0.15 -7.63
C ARG A 112 -2.12 0.90 -6.76
N SER A 113 -1.84 0.57 -5.50
CA SER A 113 -1.09 1.43 -4.59
C SER A 113 0.35 1.66 -5.06
N SER A 114 0.99 0.68 -5.68
CA SER A 114 2.33 0.85 -6.27
C SER A 114 2.33 1.88 -7.40
N ALA A 115 1.26 1.93 -8.20
CA ALA A 115 1.10 2.95 -9.25
C ALA A 115 0.89 4.35 -8.63
N LEU A 116 0.09 4.46 -7.56
CA LEU A 116 -0.07 5.69 -6.79
C LEU A 116 1.26 6.14 -6.20
N ALA A 117 1.98 5.25 -5.51
CA ALA A 117 3.28 5.52 -4.93
C ALA A 117 4.28 6.00 -5.97
N SER A 118 4.34 5.35 -7.14
CA SER A 118 5.24 5.76 -8.24
C SER A 118 4.92 7.16 -8.75
N LYS A 119 3.64 7.50 -8.90
CA LYS A 119 3.23 8.84 -9.34
C LYS A 119 3.49 9.89 -8.26
N ALA A 120 3.23 9.56 -6.99
CA ALA A 120 3.43 10.46 -5.86
C ALA A 120 4.90 10.78 -5.63
N THR A 121 5.77 9.78 -5.71
CA THR A 121 7.19 9.91 -5.36
C THR A 121 8.10 10.14 -6.55
N GLY A 122 7.64 9.87 -7.77
CA GLY A 122 8.49 9.80 -8.95
C GLY A 122 9.42 8.58 -8.98
N TYR A 123 9.37 7.71 -7.97
CA TYR A 123 10.17 6.48 -7.94
C TYR A 123 9.55 5.43 -8.87
N PRO A 124 10.28 4.90 -9.86
CA PRO A 124 9.71 4.02 -10.88
C PRO A 124 9.60 2.56 -10.39
N LEU A 125 8.71 2.30 -9.41
CA LEU A 125 8.57 0.99 -8.74
C LEU A 125 8.46 -0.17 -9.72
N ALA A 126 7.65 -0.06 -10.78
CA ALA A 126 7.45 -1.14 -11.73
C ALA A 126 8.72 -1.45 -12.52
N PHE A 127 9.49 -0.43 -12.91
CA PHE A 127 10.77 -0.60 -13.59
C PHE A 127 11.80 -1.28 -12.68
N VAL A 128 11.92 -0.78 -11.43
CA VAL A 128 12.86 -1.32 -10.46
C VAL A 128 12.51 -2.77 -10.10
N ALA A 129 11.24 -3.05 -9.83
CA ALA A 129 10.76 -4.41 -9.54
C ALA A 129 11.04 -5.39 -10.71
N ALA A 130 10.81 -4.95 -11.95
CA ALA A 130 11.12 -5.76 -13.14
C ALA A 130 12.64 -6.04 -13.28
N LYS A 131 13.49 -5.06 -12.99
CA LYS A 131 14.94 -5.25 -12.99
C LYS A 131 15.41 -6.21 -11.90
N ILE A 132 14.86 -6.09 -10.70
CA ILE A 132 15.16 -7.03 -9.60
C ILE A 132 14.73 -8.45 -9.98
N ALA A 133 13.56 -8.63 -10.60
CA ALA A 133 13.09 -9.93 -11.07
C ALA A 133 14.02 -10.54 -12.14
N LEU A 134 14.76 -9.72 -12.88
CA LEU A 134 15.80 -10.15 -13.83
C LEU A 134 17.16 -10.40 -13.17
N GLY A 135 17.27 -10.26 -11.83
CA GLY A 135 18.47 -10.53 -11.06
C GLY A 135 19.39 -9.32 -10.82
N TYR A 136 18.97 -8.10 -11.20
CA TYR A 136 19.75 -6.90 -10.90
C TYR A 136 19.59 -6.50 -9.43
N THR A 137 20.66 -5.97 -8.85
CA THR A 137 20.61 -5.34 -7.52
C THR A 137 20.22 -3.87 -7.64
N LEU A 138 19.76 -3.26 -6.53
CA LEU A 138 19.41 -1.84 -6.49
C LEU A 138 20.61 -0.96 -6.89
N ASP A 139 21.82 -1.33 -6.49
CA ASP A 139 23.04 -0.63 -6.87
C ASP A 139 23.22 -0.59 -8.40
N GLN A 140 23.12 -1.73 -9.04
CA GLN A 140 23.23 -1.83 -10.51
C GLN A 140 22.12 -1.04 -11.23
N ILE A 141 20.91 -1.04 -10.68
CA ILE A 141 19.78 -0.29 -11.24
C ILE A 141 20.00 1.22 -11.13
N GLY A 142 20.56 1.69 -10.00
CA GLY A 142 20.90 3.09 -9.79
C GLY A 142 21.94 3.61 -10.79
N GLU A 143 22.93 2.81 -11.13
CA GLU A 143 23.96 3.12 -12.13
C GLU A 143 23.39 3.25 -13.57
N MET A 144 22.21 2.68 -13.83
CA MET A 144 21.54 2.78 -15.14
C MET A 144 20.89 4.14 -15.40
N GLY A 145 21.02 5.10 -14.48
CA GLY A 145 20.51 6.47 -14.67
C GLY A 145 19.00 6.60 -14.45
N THR A 146 18.46 5.91 -13.48
CA THR A 146 17.07 6.15 -13.03
C THR A 146 16.95 7.61 -12.55
N PRO A 147 15.81 8.30 -12.82
CA PRO A 147 15.64 9.72 -12.47
C PRO A 147 15.80 10.02 -10.98
N ASN A 148 15.48 9.05 -10.12
CA ASN A 148 15.69 9.09 -8.68
C ASN A 148 16.66 7.98 -8.30
N SER A 149 17.49 8.22 -7.27
CA SER A 149 18.35 7.17 -6.74
C SER A 149 17.54 5.91 -6.46
N ALA A 150 17.93 4.78 -7.06
CA ALA A 150 17.25 3.51 -6.78
C ALA A 150 17.54 2.99 -5.36
N TYR A 151 18.42 3.65 -4.63
CA TYR A 151 18.95 3.23 -3.34
C TYR A 151 18.19 3.81 -2.14
N GLU A 152 17.43 4.89 -2.34
CA GLU A 152 16.90 5.68 -1.24
C GLU A 152 15.41 5.97 -1.43
N ALA A 153 14.69 6.07 -0.32
CA ALA A 153 13.32 6.53 -0.32
C ALA A 153 13.26 8.00 -0.78
N PRO A 154 12.40 8.34 -1.74
CA PRO A 154 12.18 9.72 -2.13
C PRO A 154 11.71 10.58 -0.95
N GLN A 155 12.30 11.76 -0.79
CA GLN A 155 11.84 12.75 0.18
C GLN A 155 10.81 13.66 -0.49
N LEU A 156 9.64 13.80 0.12
CA LEU A 156 8.56 14.63 -0.40
C LEU A 156 8.32 15.82 0.52
N ASP A 157 8.18 17.00 -0.05
CA ASP A 157 7.81 18.25 0.61
C ASP A 157 6.36 18.67 0.30
N TYR A 158 5.56 17.73 -0.24
CA TYR A 158 4.17 17.90 -0.61
C TYR A 158 3.36 16.65 -0.26
N LEU A 159 2.04 16.80 -0.26
CA LEU A 159 1.09 15.70 -0.11
C LEU A 159 0.39 15.43 -1.44
N ILE A 160 0.19 14.16 -1.73
CA ILE A 160 -0.66 13.72 -2.84
C ILE A 160 -1.95 13.15 -2.24
N CYS A 161 -3.08 13.58 -2.77
CA CYS A 161 -4.39 13.02 -2.44
C CYS A 161 -4.95 12.29 -3.64
N LYS A 162 -5.20 10.99 -3.51
CA LYS A 162 -5.93 10.18 -4.50
C LYS A 162 -7.39 10.11 -4.11
N ILE A 163 -8.28 10.48 -5.03
CA ILE A 163 -9.73 10.38 -4.86
C ILE A 163 -10.28 9.45 -5.94
N PRO A 164 -10.93 8.33 -5.55
CA PRO A 164 -11.56 7.43 -6.51
C PRO A 164 -12.76 8.07 -7.20
N ARG A 165 -13.03 7.62 -8.41
CA ARG A 165 -14.28 7.92 -9.12
C ARG A 165 -15.20 6.72 -9.03
N TRP A 166 -16.37 6.91 -8.41
CA TRP A 166 -17.42 5.92 -8.28
C TRP A 166 -18.55 6.24 -9.27
N ASP A 167 -18.60 5.55 -10.40
CA ASP A 167 -19.71 5.66 -11.36
C ASP A 167 -20.68 4.48 -11.16
N LEU A 168 -21.30 4.46 -9.99
CA LEU A 168 -22.17 3.36 -9.54
C LEU A 168 -23.46 3.24 -10.35
N THR A 169 -23.80 4.27 -11.13
CA THR A 169 -24.99 4.24 -12.00
C THR A 169 -24.83 3.31 -13.20
N LYS A 170 -23.59 2.95 -13.56
CA LYS A 170 -23.30 1.98 -14.62
C LYS A 170 -23.56 0.53 -14.24
N PHE A 171 -23.69 0.25 -12.95
CA PHE A 171 -23.84 -1.10 -12.43
C PHE A 171 -25.24 -1.32 -11.90
N ALA A 172 -26.10 -2.00 -12.66
CA ALA A 172 -27.44 -2.34 -12.22
C ALA A 172 -27.42 -3.29 -11.01
N GLY A 173 -28.22 -3.00 -10.00
CA GLY A 173 -28.36 -3.87 -8.82
C GLY A 173 -27.21 -3.84 -7.82
N VAL A 174 -26.23 -2.96 -7.99
CA VAL A 174 -25.10 -2.82 -7.06
C VAL A 174 -25.44 -1.83 -5.95
N SER A 175 -25.09 -2.16 -4.70
CA SER A 175 -25.17 -1.21 -3.59
C SER A 175 -24.33 0.03 -3.87
N ARG A 176 -24.88 1.20 -3.53
CA ARG A 176 -24.18 2.50 -3.65
C ARG A 176 -23.27 2.80 -2.47
N GLU A 177 -23.27 1.96 -1.44
CA GLU A 177 -22.39 2.10 -0.30
C GLU A 177 -20.98 1.60 -0.67
N ILE A 178 -19.96 2.37 -0.34
CA ILE A 178 -18.56 1.92 -0.41
C ILE A 178 -18.28 0.89 0.68
N GLY A 179 -17.44 -0.09 0.37
CA GLY A 179 -17.12 -1.17 1.28
C GLY A 179 -15.94 -2.00 0.78
N SER A 180 -15.93 -3.28 1.08
CA SER A 180 -14.85 -4.20 0.69
C SER A 180 -14.84 -4.56 -0.81
N SER A 181 -15.91 -4.28 -1.55
CA SER A 181 -16.03 -4.58 -2.98
C SER A 181 -15.46 -3.44 -3.83
N MET A 182 -14.63 -3.76 -4.82
CA MET A 182 -14.11 -2.79 -5.79
C MET A 182 -15.18 -2.37 -6.80
N LYS A 183 -15.52 -1.09 -6.80
CA LYS A 183 -16.56 -0.47 -7.67
C LYS A 183 -16.05 0.79 -8.38
N SER A 184 -14.91 1.32 -7.97
CA SER A 184 -14.32 2.50 -8.60
C SER A 184 -13.92 2.21 -10.04
N VAL A 185 -14.15 3.18 -10.92
CA VAL A 185 -13.88 3.10 -12.37
C VAL A 185 -12.74 4.00 -12.81
N GLY A 186 -12.13 4.70 -11.90
CA GLY A 186 -11.01 5.61 -12.14
C GLY A 186 -10.63 6.34 -10.87
N GLU A 187 -9.65 7.23 -11.00
CA GLU A 187 -9.15 8.04 -9.90
C GLU A 187 -8.60 9.36 -10.38
N ILE A 188 -8.56 10.32 -9.49
CA ILE A 188 -7.87 11.61 -9.65
C ILE A 188 -6.80 11.70 -8.57
N MET A 189 -5.66 12.28 -8.92
CA MET A 189 -4.64 12.67 -7.96
C MET A 189 -4.49 14.18 -7.99
N SER A 190 -4.41 14.77 -6.81
CA SER A 190 -4.12 16.19 -6.59
C SER A 190 -2.89 16.30 -5.70
N ILE A 191 -2.05 17.29 -6.02
CA ILE A 191 -0.89 17.71 -5.23
C ILE A 191 -1.27 18.94 -4.44
#